data_8c8ea515b58fd9f79976e74851977629
#
_entry.id   8c8ea515b58fd9f79976e74851977629
#
_cell.length_a   1.000
_cell.length_b   1.000
_cell.length_c   1.000
_cell.angle_alpha   90.00
_cell.angle_beta   90.00
_cell.angle_gamma   90.00
#
_symmetry.space_group_name_H-M   'P 1'
#
loop_
_entity.id
_entity.type
_entity.pdbx_description
1 polymer ?
#
loop_
_entity_poly.entity_id
_entity_poly.type
_entity_poly.pdbx_seq_one_letter_code
_entity_poly.pdbx_strand_id
1 'polypeptide(L)'
;MGNVIDGIGGKGAEYGAPELVTGGSDGCVRVWDPRQEAPVVSLEPAETEQVKPDCWSVAFGNSYNQEERCIAAGYDNGDIKLFDLRTNCLRWDTNVANGVCGIEFDRQDISMNKLVATTLESKFHVFDLKTYHPEKGYTGLAEIAHKSTIWGIRHLPQNRDLFGTLGGNGALNIYKYHYPANRSLKDLDGIPQGVVGRVELLNDKVLA
;
A
#
# COMPACT_ATOMS: atom_id res chain seq x y z
N MET A 1 -20.91 5.40 0.23
CA MET A 1 -20.90 4.29 1.21
C MET A 1 -19.45 3.90 1.44
N GLY A 2 -19.03 3.64 2.69
CA GLY A 2 -17.64 3.21 2.96
C GLY A 2 -17.45 1.74 2.55
N ASN A 3 -16.40 1.45 1.79
CA ASN A 3 -16.06 0.11 1.32
C ASN A 3 -14.97 -0.53 2.18
N VAL A 4 -14.04 0.28 2.69
CA VAL A 4 -12.83 -0.20 3.38
C VAL A 4 -12.45 0.75 4.51
N ILE A 5 -11.80 0.21 5.52
CA ILE A 5 -11.29 0.94 6.68
C ILE A 5 -9.93 0.37 7.11
N ASP A 6 -9.04 1.24 7.52
CA ASP A 6 -7.81 0.91 8.24
C ASP A 6 -7.64 1.85 9.43
N GLY A 7 -6.86 1.46 10.41
CA GLY A 7 -6.67 2.22 11.63
C GLY A 7 -5.22 2.27 12.08
N ILE A 8 -4.88 3.38 12.73
CA ILE A 8 -3.58 3.58 13.34
C ILE A 8 -3.76 4.03 14.79
N GLY A 9 -3.00 3.45 15.72
CA GLY A 9 -3.10 3.77 17.13
C GLY A 9 -2.57 2.67 18.03
N GLY A 10 -2.62 2.89 19.34
CA GLY A 10 -2.17 1.93 20.34
C GLY A 10 -0.65 1.89 20.52
N LYS A 11 -0.10 0.73 20.93
CA LYS A 11 1.31 0.57 21.28
C LYS A 11 2.30 0.81 20.13
N GLY A 12 1.84 0.77 18.89
CA GLY A 12 2.68 1.00 17.70
C GLY A 12 2.67 2.44 17.20
N ALA A 13 1.82 3.30 17.74
CA ALA A 13 1.76 4.72 17.37
C ALA A 13 2.40 5.54 18.46
N GLU A 14 3.72 5.73 18.39
CA GLU A 14 4.44 6.57 19.36
C GLU A 14 4.09 8.05 19.21
N TYR A 15 3.57 8.45 18.03
CA TYR A 15 3.28 9.84 17.71
C TYR A 15 1.91 10.00 17.06
N GLY A 16 1.15 10.93 17.57
CA GLY A 16 -0.16 11.32 17.06
C GLY A 16 -1.34 10.69 17.79
N ALA A 17 -2.53 11.16 17.44
CA ALA A 17 -3.79 10.62 17.91
C ALA A 17 -4.13 9.31 17.15
N PRO A 18 -4.94 8.44 17.74
CA PRO A 18 -5.56 7.35 16.99
C PRO A 18 -6.38 7.93 15.83
N GLU A 19 -6.18 7.38 14.65
CA GLU A 19 -6.88 7.82 13.42
C GLU A 19 -7.41 6.63 12.66
N LEU A 20 -8.47 6.86 11.89
CA LEU A 20 -9.03 5.90 10.96
C LEU A 20 -8.95 6.48 9.55
N VAL A 21 -8.72 5.63 8.55
CA VAL A 21 -8.86 5.99 7.15
C VAL A 21 -9.97 5.14 6.53
N THR A 22 -10.81 5.75 5.72
CA THR A 22 -11.87 5.06 4.99
C THR A 22 -11.77 5.35 3.50
N GLY A 23 -12.05 4.33 2.68
CA GLY A 23 -12.27 4.46 1.25
C GLY A 23 -13.74 4.23 0.91
N GLY A 24 -14.28 5.01 0.00
CA GLY A 24 -15.67 4.95 -0.37
C GLY A 24 -15.93 4.64 -1.85
N SER A 25 -17.18 4.26 -2.17
CA SER A 25 -17.67 4.10 -3.55
C SER A 25 -17.84 5.43 -4.28
N ASP A 26 -17.63 6.54 -3.59
CA ASP A 26 -17.57 7.88 -4.16
C ASP A 26 -16.13 8.26 -4.60
N GLY A 27 -15.19 7.29 -4.51
CA GLY A 27 -13.77 7.49 -4.81
C GLY A 27 -13.01 8.29 -3.76
N CYS A 28 -13.69 8.76 -2.72
CA CYS A 28 -13.07 9.59 -1.70
C CYS A 28 -12.33 8.75 -0.66
N VAL A 29 -11.20 9.29 -0.21
CA VAL A 29 -10.45 8.76 0.93
C VAL A 29 -10.51 9.77 2.06
N ARG A 30 -11.00 9.36 3.22
CA ARG A 30 -11.21 10.25 4.37
C ARG A 30 -10.46 9.75 5.59
N VAL A 31 -9.80 10.69 6.28
CA VAL A 31 -9.14 10.42 7.57
C VAL A 31 -10.00 11.00 8.68
N TRP A 32 -10.18 10.23 9.73
CA TRP A 32 -11.03 10.53 10.86
C TRP A 32 -10.23 10.51 12.16
N ASP A 33 -10.42 11.53 12.98
CA ASP A 33 -10.06 11.49 14.38
C ASP A 33 -11.31 11.04 15.16
N PRO A 34 -11.27 9.92 15.92
CA PRO A 34 -12.43 9.42 16.66
C PRO A 34 -13.03 10.40 17.68
N ARG A 35 -12.32 11.48 17.98
CA ARG A 35 -12.79 12.55 18.88
C ARG A 35 -13.56 13.64 18.15
N GLN A 36 -13.66 13.59 16.83
CA GLN A 36 -14.34 14.59 15.99
C GLN A 36 -15.50 13.95 15.20
N GLU A 37 -16.54 14.72 14.96
CA GLU A 37 -17.72 14.25 14.23
C GLU A 37 -17.51 14.26 12.69
N ALA A 38 -16.61 15.11 12.20
CA ALA A 38 -16.30 15.25 10.78
C ALA A 38 -14.90 14.68 10.46
N PRO A 39 -14.66 14.26 9.20
CA PRO A 39 -13.33 13.84 8.78
C PRO A 39 -12.36 15.02 8.90
N VAL A 40 -11.14 14.74 9.38
CA VAL A 40 -10.07 15.73 9.49
C VAL A 40 -9.37 15.99 8.16
N VAL A 41 -9.42 15.00 7.24
CA VAL A 41 -8.93 15.11 5.86
C VAL A 41 -9.94 14.45 4.94
N SER A 42 -10.26 15.09 3.81
CA SER A 42 -11.03 14.51 2.70
C SER A 42 -10.23 14.68 1.41
N LEU A 43 -9.85 13.56 0.81
CA LEU A 43 -9.16 13.48 -0.47
C LEU A 43 -10.18 13.01 -1.51
N GLU A 44 -10.53 13.90 -2.41
CA GLU A 44 -11.59 13.68 -3.39
C GLU A 44 -11.00 13.48 -4.79
N PRO A 45 -11.62 12.64 -5.64
CA PRO A 45 -11.28 12.57 -7.05
C PRO A 45 -11.43 13.96 -7.71
N ALA A 46 -10.67 14.22 -8.77
CA ALA A 46 -10.77 15.47 -9.49
C ALA A 46 -12.19 15.66 -10.06
N GLU A 47 -12.69 16.89 -10.02
CA GLU A 47 -14.04 17.23 -10.56
C GLU A 47 -14.18 16.92 -12.06
N THR A 48 -13.04 16.85 -12.77
CA THR A 48 -12.98 16.51 -14.19
C THR A 48 -13.18 15.03 -14.49
N GLU A 49 -13.11 14.16 -13.48
CA GLU A 49 -13.34 12.73 -13.64
C GLU A 49 -14.84 12.45 -13.77
N GLN A 50 -15.25 12.02 -14.97
CA GLN A 50 -16.65 11.71 -15.28
C GLN A 50 -17.16 10.47 -14.52
N VAL A 51 -16.25 9.51 -14.26
CA VAL A 51 -16.54 8.30 -13.49
C VAL A 51 -15.54 8.24 -12.34
N LYS A 52 -16.04 8.29 -11.13
CA LYS A 52 -15.21 8.17 -9.93
C LYS A 52 -14.97 6.70 -9.64
N PRO A 53 -13.70 6.22 -9.59
CA PRO A 53 -13.42 4.83 -9.29
C PRO A 53 -13.70 4.51 -7.82
N ASP A 54 -14.22 3.33 -7.54
CA ASP A 54 -14.46 2.85 -6.18
C ASP A 54 -13.12 2.62 -5.46
N CYS A 55 -12.95 3.19 -4.27
CA CYS A 55 -11.82 2.88 -3.41
C CYS A 55 -12.07 1.55 -2.69
N TRP A 56 -11.26 0.53 -3.02
CA TRP A 56 -11.39 -0.84 -2.49
C TRP A 56 -10.42 -1.17 -1.38
N SER A 57 -9.32 -0.47 -1.28
CA SER A 57 -8.31 -0.73 -0.27
C SER A 57 -7.61 0.54 0.19
N VAL A 58 -7.32 0.62 1.49
CA VAL A 58 -6.58 1.72 2.11
C VAL A 58 -5.61 1.19 3.15
N ALA A 59 -4.52 1.89 3.38
CA ALA A 59 -3.56 1.57 4.43
C ALA A 59 -2.84 2.82 4.93
N PHE A 60 -2.60 2.91 6.24
CA PHE A 60 -1.67 3.88 6.82
C PHE A 60 -0.23 3.40 6.64
N GLY A 61 0.66 4.33 6.26
CA GLY A 61 2.10 4.16 6.28
C GLY A 61 2.75 5.08 7.29
N ASN A 62 3.92 4.70 7.78
CA ASN A 62 4.77 5.47 8.65
C ASN A 62 4.07 6.23 9.79
N SER A 63 3.85 5.56 10.90
CA SER A 63 3.23 6.14 12.11
C SER A 63 4.22 6.35 13.26
N TYR A 64 5.49 6.01 13.06
CA TYR A 64 6.47 6.04 14.14
C TYR A 64 7.00 7.44 14.44
N ASN A 65 6.82 8.39 13.52
CA ASN A 65 7.16 9.80 13.72
C ASN A 65 6.25 10.74 12.90
N GLN A 66 6.43 12.04 13.06
CA GLN A 66 5.66 13.05 12.32
C GLN A 66 6.36 13.57 11.05
N GLU A 67 7.54 13.07 10.74
CA GLU A 67 8.32 13.55 9.59
C GLU A 67 7.76 13.07 8.26
N GLU A 68 7.15 11.88 8.25
CA GLU A 68 6.64 11.25 7.04
C GLU A 68 5.34 10.48 7.35
N ARG A 69 4.19 11.13 7.22
CA ARG A 69 2.87 10.50 7.39
C ARG A 69 2.18 10.36 6.04
N CYS A 70 1.77 9.16 5.70
CA CYS A 70 1.08 8.93 4.45
C CYS A 70 0.02 7.83 4.55
N ILE A 71 -0.87 7.85 3.58
CA ILE A 71 -1.85 6.79 3.32
C ILE A 71 -1.73 6.34 1.87
N ALA A 72 -1.95 5.06 1.64
CA ALA A 72 -2.12 4.50 0.31
C ALA A 72 -3.58 4.12 0.10
N ALA A 73 -4.07 4.33 -1.12
CA ALA A 73 -5.41 3.94 -1.56
C ALA A 73 -5.32 3.16 -2.87
N GLY A 74 -6.06 2.07 -2.96
CA GLY A 74 -6.18 1.24 -4.17
C GLY A 74 -7.61 1.21 -4.66
N TYR A 75 -7.79 1.29 -5.97
CA TYR A 75 -9.07 1.50 -6.62
C TYR A 75 -9.44 0.32 -7.53
N ASP A 76 -10.73 0.24 -7.88
CA ASP A 76 -11.30 -0.79 -8.76
C ASP A 76 -10.76 -0.72 -10.19
N ASN A 77 -10.37 0.46 -10.66
CA ASN A 77 -9.75 0.68 -11.97
C ASN A 77 -8.25 0.38 -12.03
N GLY A 78 -7.66 -0.08 -10.91
CA GLY A 78 -6.23 -0.40 -10.81
C GLY A 78 -5.33 0.75 -10.37
N ASP A 79 -5.88 1.91 -10.11
CA ASP A 79 -5.09 3.02 -9.57
C ASP A 79 -4.62 2.72 -8.15
N ILE A 80 -3.37 3.07 -7.87
CA ILE A 80 -2.79 3.14 -6.54
C ILE A 80 -2.32 4.56 -6.33
N LYS A 81 -2.82 5.21 -5.29
CA LYS A 81 -2.47 6.59 -4.94
C LYS A 81 -1.84 6.64 -3.55
N LEU A 82 -0.72 7.34 -3.43
CA LEU A 82 -0.01 7.58 -2.17
C LEU A 82 -0.12 9.07 -1.82
N PHE A 83 -0.73 9.38 -0.69
CA PHE A 83 -0.95 10.75 -0.23
C PHE A 83 -0.06 11.06 0.97
N ASP A 84 0.52 12.28 0.99
CA ASP A 84 1.22 12.83 2.15
C ASP A 84 0.21 13.60 3.01
N LEU A 85 -0.02 13.13 4.25
CA LEU A 85 -0.97 13.74 5.18
C LEU A 85 -0.48 15.04 5.83
N ARG A 86 0.78 15.41 5.66
CA ARG A 86 1.30 16.68 6.16
C ARG A 86 0.98 17.83 5.22
N THR A 87 0.94 17.53 3.93
CA THR A 87 0.66 18.51 2.87
C THR A 87 -0.73 18.33 2.28
N ASN A 88 -1.41 17.22 2.58
CA ASN A 88 -2.67 16.78 1.99
C ASN A 88 -2.62 16.70 0.45
N CYS A 89 -1.45 16.34 -0.08
CA CYS A 89 -1.21 16.25 -1.52
C CYS A 89 -0.93 14.82 -1.96
N LEU A 90 -1.25 14.55 -3.22
CA LEU A 90 -0.80 13.35 -3.91
C LEU A 90 0.73 13.36 -4.00
N ARG A 91 1.37 12.34 -3.43
CA ARG A 91 2.83 12.16 -3.46
C ARG A 91 3.28 11.34 -4.66
N TRP A 92 2.50 10.32 -5.01
CA TRP A 92 2.78 9.40 -6.10
C TRP A 92 1.53 8.62 -6.45
N ASP A 93 1.42 8.25 -7.71
CA ASP A 93 0.40 7.35 -8.23
C ASP A 93 0.96 6.42 -9.28
N THR A 94 0.25 5.32 -9.51
CA THR A 94 0.51 4.35 -10.57
C THR A 94 -0.75 3.56 -10.87
N ASN A 95 -0.79 2.91 -12.04
CA ASN A 95 -1.88 2.02 -12.40
C ASN A 95 -1.35 0.61 -12.66
N VAL A 96 -1.98 -0.39 -12.05
CA VAL A 96 -1.63 -1.82 -12.16
C VAL A 96 -2.58 -2.62 -13.05
N ALA A 97 -3.38 -1.91 -13.84
CA ALA A 97 -4.33 -2.40 -14.85
C ALA A 97 -5.56 -3.13 -14.31
N ASN A 98 -5.56 -3.62 -13.06
CA ASN A 98 -6.67 -4.38 -12.47
C ASN A 98 -6.98 -3.93 -11.06
N GLY A 99 -8.24 -4.06 -10.64
CA GLY A 99 -8.72 -3.60 -9.35
C GLY A 99 -7.86 -4.08 -8.18
N VAL A 100 -7.53 -3.15 -7.29
CA VAL A 100 -6.62 -3.35 -6.15
C VAL A 100 -7.42 -3.79 -4.94
N CYS A 101 -7.44 -5.11 -4.70
CA CYS A 101 -8.24 -5.72 -3.64
C CYS A 101 -7.67 -5.52 -2.23
N GLY A 102 -6.37 -5.41 -2.11
CA GLY A 102 -5.67 -5.20 -0.84
C GLY A 102 -4.41 -4.39 -1.02
N ILE A 103 -4.11 -3.57 -0.02
CA ILE A 103 -2.91 -2.75 0.01
C ILE A 103 -2.38 -2.69 1.44
N GLU A 104 -1.07 -2.81 1.62
CA GLU A 104 -0.47 -2.78 2.95
C GLU A 104 0.99 -2.32 2.89
N PHE A 105 1.37 -1.47 3.84
CA PHE A 105 2.78 -1.17 4.11
C PHE A 105 3.39 -2.26 4.98
N ASP A 106 4.69 -2.37 4.93
CA ASP A 106 5.43 -3.43 5.64
C ASP A 106 5.32 -3.34 7.16
N ARG A 107 5.38 -2.16 7.74
CA ARG A 107 5.08 -1.91 9.17
C ARG A 107 4.72 -0.45 9.38
N GLN A 108 3.75 -0.20 10.25
CA GLN A 108 3.29 1.15 10.57
C GLN A 108 4.15 1.84 11.64
N ASP A 109 4.77 1.07 12.52
CA ASP A 109 5.55 1.54 13.67
C ASP A 109 7.02 1.86 13.37
N ILE A 110 7.43 1.75 12.12
CA ILE A 110 8.78 2.06 11.65
C ILE A 110 8.72 2.77 10.30
N SER A 111 9.85 3.34 9.86
CA SER A 111 9.95 3.93 8.53
C SER A 111 9.51 2.93 7.46
N MET A 112 8.51 3.29 6.69
CA MET A 112 8.01 2.46 5.60
C MET A 112 9.11 2.16 4.59
N ASN A 113 9.13 0.91 4.13
CA ASN A 113 10.20 0.39 3.30
C ASN A 113 9.68 -0.18 1.99
N LYS A 114 8.49 -0.78 2.02
CA LYS A 114 7.77 -1.26 0.84
C LYS A 114 6.26 -1.17 1.04
N LEU A 115 5.59 -1.09 -0.08
CA LEU A 115 4.14 -1.19 -0.21
C LEU A 115 3.83 -2.44 -1.02
N VAL A 116 2.91 -3.26 -0.57
CA VAL A 116 2.43 -4.42 -1.33
C VAL A 116 0.96 -4.23 -1.66
N ALA A 117 0.61 -4.43 -2.93
CA ALA A 117 -0.75 -4.36 -3.43
C ALA A 117 -1.15 -5.67 -4.10
N THR A 118 -2.37 -6.13 -3.88
CA THR A 118 -2.93 -7.34 -4.47
C THR A 118 -4.07 -7.01 -5.41
N THR A 119 -4.22 -7.78 -6.48
CA THR A 119 -5.17 -7.47 -7.54
C THR A 119 -6.16 -8.60 -7.84
N LEU A 120 -7.22 -8.26 -8.57
CA LEU A 120 -8.20 -9.21 -9.08
C LEU A 120 -7.59 -10.31 -9.97
N GLU A 121 -6.50 -10.02 -10.68
CA GLU A 121 -5.89 -10.94 -11.64
C GLU A 121 -4.83 -11.87 -11.04
N SER A 122 -4.95 -12.28 -9.81
CA SER A 122 -4.02 -13.25 -9.21
C SER A 122 -2.59 -12.73 -9.01
N LYS A 123 -2.35 -11.45 -9.20
CA LYS A 123 -1.04 -10.81 -9.07
C LYS A 123 -0.95 -10.00 -7.78
N PHE A 124 0.25 -9.93 -7.25
CA PHE A 124 0.61 -8.89 -6.30
C PHE A 124 1.78 -8.05 -6.83
N HIS A 125 1.83 -6.82 -6.37
CA HIS A 125 2.87 -5.85 -6.72
C HIS A 125 3.59 -5.45 -5.45
N VAL A 126 4.92 -5.38 -5.50
CA VAL A 126 5.75 -4.87 -4.40
C VAL A 126 6.48 -3.65 -4.88
N PHE A 127 6.25 -2.52 -4.23
CA PHE A 127 6.92 -1.25 -4.52
C PHE A 127 7.95 -0.95 -3.44
N ASP A 128 9.17 -0.67 -3.83
CA ASP A 128 10.25 -0.26 -2.93
C ASP A 128 10.17 1.26 -2.68
N LEU A 129 9.79 1.64 -1.46
CA LEU A 129 9.56 3.04 -1.10
C LEU A 129 10.85 3.82 -0.76
N LYS A 130 12.01 3.18 -0.84
CA LYS A 130 13.32 3.84 -0.64
C LYS A 130 14.03 4.19 -1.95
N THR A 131 13.46 3.82 -3.09
CA THR A 131 14.05 4.03 -4.42
C THR A 131 13.11 4.81 -5.32
N TYR A 132 12.89 6.08 -5.03
CA TYR A 132 12.06 6.96 -5.85
C TYR A 132 12.86 7.52 -7.02
N HIS A 133 12.39 7.30 -8.24
CA HIS A 133 12.92 7.91 -9.46
C HIS A 133 11.96 9.01 -9.93
N PRO A 134 12.43 10.23 -10.26
CA PRO A 134 11.56 11.35 -10.61
C PRO A 134 10.58 11.08 -11.77
N GLU A 135 11.03 10.33 -12.78
CA GLU A 135 10.20 10.02 -13.95
C GLU A 135 9.44 8.69 -13.85
N LYS A 136 9.97 7.70 -13.10
CA LYS A 136 9.44 6.34 -13.06
C LYS A 136 8.69 6.03 -11.77
N GLY A 137 8.76 6.92 -10.80
CA GLY A 137 8.21 6.70 -9.46
C GLY A 137 8.97 5.64 -8.66
N TYR A 138 8.27 4.91 -7.81
CA TYR A 138 8.85 3.83 -7.03
C TYR A 138 9.06 2.58 -7.88
N THR A 139 10.23 1.97 -7.72
CA THR A 139 10.53 0.71 -8.37
C THR A 139 9.66 -0.40 -7.83
N GLY A 140 9.04 -1.17 -8.72
CA GLY A 140 8.14 -2.24 -8.36
C GLY A 140 8.41 -3.53 -9.11
N LEU A 141 8.00 -4.66 -8.52
CA LEU A 141 7.91 -5.96 -9.16
C LEU A 141 6.46 -6.46 -9.10
N ALA A 142 6.09 -7.31 -10.06
CA ALA A 142 4.79 -7.97 -10.08
C ALA A 142 4.99 -9.48 -10.23
N GLU A 143 4.28 -10.25 -9.40
CA GLU A 143 4.34 -11.71 -9.41
C GLU A 143 2.94 -12.31 -9.37
N ILE A 144 2.79 -13.47 -10.03
CA ILE A 144 1.55 -14.27 -9.98
C ILE A 144 1.61 -15.16 -8.75
N ALA A 145 0.70 -14.95 -7.80
CA ALA A 145 0.69 -15.69 -6.54
C ALA A 145 -0.28 -16.87 -6.52
N HIS A 146 -1.44 -16.71 -7.14
CA HIS A 146 -2.54 -17.68 -7.08
C HIS A 146 -3.13 -17.91 -8.46
N LYS A 147 -4.03 -18.89 -8.57
CA LYS A 147 -4.87 -19.11 -9.78
C LYS A 147 -6.23 -18.40 -9.68
N SER A 148 -6.37 -17.48 -8.76
CA SER A 148 -7.59 -16.74 -8.45
C SER A 148 -7.26 -15.36 -7.92
N THR A 149 -8.27 -14.50 -7.78
CA THR A 149 -8.16 -13.19 -7.12
C THR A 149 -7.43 -13.29 -5.78
N ILE A 150 -6.59 -12.33 -5.49
CA ILE A 150 -5.93 -12.22 -4.18
C ILE A 150 -6.69 -11.18 -3.37
N TRP A 151 -7.46 -11.65 -2.39
CA TRP A 151 -8.34 -10.82 -1.58
C TRP A 151 -7.65 -10.10 -0.44
N GLY A 152 -6.52 -10.62 0.01
CA GLY A 152 -5.85 -10.05 1.18
C GLY A 152 -4.36 -10.22 1.17
N ILE A 153 -3.72 -9.31 1.88
CA ILE A 153 -2.29 -9.33 2.18
C ILE A 153 -2.07 -8.97 3.64
N ARG A 154 -1.13 -9.63 4.29
CA ARG A 154 -0.66 -9.26 5.64
C ARG A 154 0.83 -9.53 5.78
N HIS A 155 1.56 -8.53 6.27
CA HIS A 155 2.93 -8.70 6.73
C HIS A 155 2.97 -9.37 8.10
N LEU A 156 4.03 -10.15 8.34
CA LEU A 156 4.24 -10.71 9.67
C LEU A 156 4.73 -9.61 10.62
N PRO A 157 4.07 -9.40 11.77
CA PRO A 157 4.47 -8.34 12.71
C PRO A 157 5.91 -8.46 13.20
N GLN A 158 6.42 -9.69 13.30
CA GLN A 158 7.77 -9.99 13.78
C GLN A 158 8.85 -9.81 12.72
N ASN A 159 8.48 -9.91 11.45
CA ASN A 159 9.43 -9.81 10.34
C ASN A 159 8.78 -9.15 9.13
N ARG A 160 9.12 -7.90 8.89
CA ARG A 160 8.59 -7.07 7.79
C ARG A 160 8.95 -7.56 6.38
N ASP A 161 9.91 -8.48 6.28
CA ASP A 161 10.30 -9.05 5.00
C ASP A 161 9.38 -10.20 4.56
N LEU A 162 8.59 -10.71 5.52
CA LEU A 162 7.64 -11.80 5.30
C LEU A 162 6.22 -11.24 5.18
N PHE A 163 5.51 -11.70 4.15
CA PHE A 163 4.08 -11.41 4.00
C PHE A 163 3.32 -12.61 3.44
N GLY A 164 2.05 -12.70 3.80
CA GLY A 164 1.13 -13.71 3.31
C GLY A 164 0.10 -13.11 2.36
N THR A 165 -0.28 -13.87 1.32
CA THR A 165 -1.36 -13.53 0.40
C THR A 165 -2.47 -14.56 0.48
N LEU A 166 -3.73 -14.11 0.49
CA LEU A 166 -4.92 -14.95 0.59
C LEU A 166 -5.64 -15.00 -0.76
N GLY A 167 -5.61 -16.16 -1.40
CA GLY A 167 -6.27 -16.40 -2.67
C GLY A 167 -7.75 -16.80 -2.52
N GLY A 168 -8.59 -16.44 -3.48
CA GLY A 168 -9.99 -16.84 -3.54
C GLY A 168 -10.21 -18.34 -3.71
N ASN A 169 -9.16 -19.09 -4.01
CA ASN A 169 -9.14 -20.55 -4.06
C ASN A 169 -8.87 -21.21 -2.69
N GLY A 170 -8.83 -20.43 -1.60
CA GLY A 170 -8.51 -20.90 -0.25
C GLY A 170 -7.01 -21.11 0.03
N ALA A 171 -6.13 -20.75 -0.90
CA ALA A 171 -4.70 -20.88 -0.69
C ALA A 171 -4.15 -19.70 0.12
N LEU A 172 -3.24 -20.00 1.05
CA LEU A 172 -2.37 -19.05 1.72
C LEU A 172 -0.94 -19.27 1.25
N ASN A 173 -0.36 -18.28 0.60
CA ASN A 173 1.04 -18.29 0.20
C ASN A 173 1.84 -17.33 1.09
N ILE A 174 3.01 -17.75 1.52
CA ILE A 174 3.92 -16.94 2.34
C ILE A 174 5.15 -16.63 1.51
N TYR A 175 5.44 -15.35 1.38
CA TYR A 175 6.56 -14.82 0.61
C TYR A 175 7.58 -14.14 1.49
N LYS A 176 8.85 -14.24 1.09
CA LYS A 176 9.92 -13.42 1.61
C LYS A 176 10.39 -12.45 0.53
N TYR A 177 10.44 -11.16 0.87
CA TYR A 177 11.04 -10.16 0.02
C TYR A 177 12.52 -10.00 0.32
N HIS A 178 13.34 -10.09 -0.70
CA HIS A 178 14.77 -9.87 -0.64
C HIS A 178 15.11 -8.52 -1.25
N TYR A 179 15.58 -7.60 -0.42
CA TYR A 179 16.00 -6.29 -0.88
C TYR A 179 17.25 -6.39 -1.77
N PRO A 180 17.37 -5.58 -2.82
CA PRO A 180 18.56 -5.55 -3.65
C PRO A 180 19.77 -5.05 -2.85
N ALA A 181 20.93 -5.66 -3.05
CA ALA A 181 22.16 -5.27 -2.37
C ALA A 181 22.57 -3.82 -2.68
N ASN A 182 22.26 -3.36 -3.90
CA ASN A 182 22.62 -2.03 -4.40
C ASN A 182 21.41 -1.06 -4.36
N ARG A 183 20.58 -1.17 -3.35
CA ARG A 183 19.35 -0.35 -3.22
C ARG A 183 19.60 1.17 -3.25
N SER A 184 20.77 1.60 -2.75
CA SER A 184 21.18 3.00 -2.72
C SER A 184 21.98 3.44 -3.93
N LEU A 185 22.13 2.57 -4.95
CA LEU A 185 22.88 2.90 -6.15
C LEU A 185 22.23 4.07 -6.88
N LYS A 186 23.03 5.07 -7.18
CA LYS A 186 22.63 6.24 -7.93
C LYS A 186 23.38 6.28 -9.25
N ASP A 187 22.80 6.90 -10.25
CA ASP A 187 23.47 7.22 -11.52
C ASP A 187 24.44 8.40 -11.37
N LEU A 188 25.01 8.85 -12.50
CA LEU A 188 25.97 9.97 -12.54
C LEU A 188 25.33 11.30 -12.08
N ASP A 189 24.01 11.45 -12.20
CA ASP A 189 23.25 12.64 -11.82
C ASP A 189 22.74 12.55 -10.38
N GLY A 190 23.09 11.49 -9.67
CA GLY A 190 22.67 11.25 -8.28
C GLY A 190 21.25 10.72 -8.12
N ILE A 191 20.60 10.28 -9.21
CA ILE A 191 19.24 9.75 -9.23
C ILE A 191 19.27 8.26 -8.90
N PRO A 192 18.37 7.76 -8.01
CA PRO A 192 18.29 6.34 -7.71
C PRO A 192 18.04 5.51 -8.97
N GLN A 193 18.84 4.47 -9.19
CA GLN A 193 18.73 3.62 -10.39
C GLN A 193 17.50 2.70 -10.39
N GLY A 194 16.78 2.62 -9.29
CA GLY A 194 15.56 1.83 -9.21
C GLY A 194 15.81 0.34 -9.35
N VAL A 195 16.72 -0.20 -8.55
CA VAL A 195 17.00 -1.64 -8.54
C VAL A 195 15.86 -2.39 -7.85
N VAL A 196 15.31 -3.39 -8.53
CA VAL A 196 14.19 -4.21 -8.04
C VAL A 196 14.72 -5.35 -7.17
N GLY A 197 14.05 -5.62 -6.05
CA GLY A 197 14.26 -6.81 -5.25
C GLY A 197 13.70 -8.08 -5.91
N ARG A 198 13.68 -9.16 -5.17
CA ARG A 198 13.05 -10.43 -5.58
C ARG A 198 12.16 -10.95 -4.47
N VAL A 199 11.16 -11.74 -4.82
CA VAL A 199 10.34 -12.50 -3.88
C VAL A 199 10.67 -13.98 -3.95
N GLU A 200 10.54 -14.65 -2.83
CA GLU A 200 10.72 -16.08 -2.67
C GLU A 200 9.48 -16.67 -2.01
N LEU A 201 8.85 -17.64 -2.65
CA LEU A 201 7.75 -18.41 -2.07
C LEU A 201 8.31 -19.38 -1.04
N LEU A 202 7.87 -19.25 0.22
CA LEU A 202 8.32 -20.12 1.31
C LEU A 202 7.38 -21.30 1.57
N ASN A 203 6.08 -21.11 1.30
CA ASN A 203 5.07 -22.15 1.52
C ASN A 203 3.93 -21.96 0.52
N ASP A 204 3.68 -23.00 -0.25
CA ASP A 204 2.61 -23.08 -1.26
C ASP A 204 1.47 -24.02 -0.86
N LYS A 205 1.41 -24.42 0.42
CA LYS A 205 0.38 -25.35 0.89
C LYS A 205 -0.98 -24.69 0.93
N VAL A 206 -1.93 -25.31 0.28
CA VAL A 206 -3.34 -25.01 0.44
C VAL A 206 -3.75 -25.46 1.84
N LEU A 207 -4.28 -24.52 2.61
CA LEU A 207 -4.95 -24.84 3.88
C LEU A 207 -6.36 -25.32 3.48
N ALA A 208 -6.57 -26.59 3.57
CA ALA A 208 -7.88 -27.22 3.33
C ALA A 208 -8.80 -27.02 4.54
#